data_b05e10e477c28287e161d0967063da94
#
_entry.id   b05e10e477c28287e161d0967063da94
#
_cell.length_a   1.000
_cell.length_b   1.000
_cell.length_c   1.000
_cell.angle_alpha   90.00
_cell.angle_beta   90.00
_cell.angle_gamma   90.00
#
_symmetry.space_group_name_H-M   'P 1'
#
loop_
_entity.id
_entity.type
_entity.pdbx_description
1 polymer ?
#
loop_
_entity_poly.entity_id
_entity_poly.type
_entity_poly.pdbx_seq_one_letter_code
_entity_poly.pdbx_strand_id
1 'polypeptide(L)'
;MSFLFIFTIKYVIVDCIIRSEKMDQNIIAKIESYDYIAIYRHVNPDFDAFGSQLGIYDMIKTTYPNKKVYVCGDFSSELVEKYTVDFNDDAVDYNNEILGIVLDTANRERIDDDSYIKCKEIIKIDHHIVVDSYGDLNYEDSTASSASQLVAQLFKDNSVLKISRDGAAALYLGIIGDTSRFLFKSTDARTFEVASVLLKTGIDIVEIYNRIYLKKAKDLEVNKFILNNYKFDGGIAYYVLKDKDLKSLGISRERGSDFVNILSGIEEYKIWLAVTENTADNNWRISIRSRDIEVNKLAQKYNGGGHALASGAKLDDIEMLPKLIEDLKELINE
;
A
#
# COMPACT_ATOMS: atom_id res chain seq x y z
N MET A 1 16.15 -31.95 25.72
CA MET A 1 15.93 -30.53 25.32
C MET A 1 14.91 -30.33 24.17
N SER A 2 14.55 -31.34 23.38
CA SER A 2 13.67 -31.18 22.20
C SER A 2 12.15 -31.21 22.49
N PHE A 3 11.68 -31.89 23.55
CA PHE A 3 10.25 -32.02 23.85
C PHE A 3 9.60 -30.72 24.38
N LEU A 4 10.31 -29.95 25.19
CA LEU A 4 9.82 -28.68 25.76
C LEU A 4 9.68 -27.60 24.67
N PHE A 5 10.60 -27.59 23.69
CA PHE A 5 10.59 -26.64 22.58
C PHE A 5 9.38 -26.87 21.63
N ILE A 6 9.04 -28.12 21.37
CA ILE A 6 7.88 -28.47 20.51
C ILE A 6 6.55 -28.12 21.21
N PHE A 7 6.47 -28.30 22.53
CA PHE A 7 5.27 -27.92 23.32
C PHE A 7 5.07 -26.39 23.33
N THR A 8 6.16 -25.62 23.50
CA THR A 8 6.11 -24.15 23.51
C THR A 8 5.68 -23.61 22.16
N ILE A 9 6.20 -24.14 21.04
CA ILE A 9 5.82 -23.71 19.68
C ILE A 9 4.34 -24.05 19.42
N LYS A 10 3.86 -25.24 19.78
CA LYS A 10 2.43 -25.59 19.65
C LYS A 10 1.52 -24.65 20.45
N TYR A 11 1.89 -24.30 21.68
CA TYR A 11 1.11 -23.39 22.51
C TYR A 11 1.06 -21.96 21.91
N VAL A 12 2.17 -21.44 21.41
CA VAL A 12 2.24 -20.12 20.77
C VAL A 12 1.40 -20.10 19.48
N ILE A 13 1.46 -21.14 18.67
CA ILE A 13 0.67 -21.23 17.42
C ILE A 13 -0.83 -21.32 17.74
N VAL A 14 -1.23 -22.14 18.72
CA VAL A 14 -2.64 -22.27 19.11
C VAL A 14 -3.18 -20.98 19.72
N ASP A 15 -2.40 -20.27 20.54
CA ASP A 15 -2.80 -18.98 21.13
C ASP A 15 -2.93 -17.89 20.06
N CYS A 16 -2.04 -17.88 19.06
CA CYS A 16 -2.11 -16.97 17.91
C CYS A 16 -3.37 -17.22 17.05
N ILE A 17 -3.70 -18.48 16.77
CA ILE A 17 -4.90 -18.86 15.99
C ILE A 17 -6.16 -18.46 16.76
N ILE A 18 -6.25 -18.77 18.04
CA ILE A 18 -7.42 -18.42 18.89
C ILE A 18 -7.62 -16.91 18.97
N ARG A 19 -6.51 -16.12 19.05
CA ARG A 19 -6.59 -14.66 19.07
C ARG A 19 -7.06 -14.09 17.74
N SER A 20 -6.60 -14.64 16.62
CA SER A 20 -7.04 -14.25 15.28
C SER A 20 -8.53 -14.53 15.09
N GLU A 21 -8.99 -15.76 15.35
CA GLU A 21 -10.41 -16.13 15.24
C GLU A 21 -11.32 -15.25 16.12
N LYS A 22 -10.89 -14.91 17.33
CA LYS A 22 -11.64 -14.04 18.22
C LYS A 22 -11.68 -12.59 17.70
N MET A 23 -10.60 -12.11 17.09
CA MET A 23 -10.54 -10.77 16.48
C MET A 23 -11.51 -10.69 15.30
N ASP A 24 -11.48 -11.66 14.41
CA ASP A 24 -12.37 -11.74 13.24
C ASP A 24 -13.83 -11.73 13.65
N GLN A 25 -14.19 -12.54 14.66
CA GLN A 25 -15.56 -12.57 15.20
C GLN A 25 -15.99 -11.22 15.78
N ASN A 26 -15.08 -10.50 16.47
CA ASN A 26 -15.38 -9.17 17.00
C ASN A 26 -15.63 -8.14 15.89
N ILE A 27 -14.83 -8.17 14.81
CA ILE A 27 -15.02 -7.29 13.64
C ILE A 27 -16.37 -7.55 13.00
N ILE A 28 -16.70 -8.82 12.75
CA ILE A 28 -17.98 -9.20 12.13
C ILE A 28 -19.15 -8.78 13.01
N ALA A 29 -19.09 -9.05 14.32
CA ALA A 29 -20.15 -8.66 15.25
C ALA A 29 -20.36 -7.13 15.27
N LYS A 30 -19.29 -6.34 15.15
CA LYS A 30 -19.41 -4.88 15.01
C LYS A 30 -20.06 -4.49 13.69
N ILE A 31 -19.61 -5.05 12.57
CA ILE A 31 -20.23 -4.83 11.26
C ILE A 31 -21.73 -5.18 11.31
N GLU A 32 -22.10 -6.28 11.95
CA GLU A 32 -23.50 -6.70 12.07
C GLU A 32 -24.35 -5.74 12.90
N SER A 33 -23.78 -5.14 13.95
CA SER A 33 -24.51 -4.29 14.90
C SER A 33 -24.81 -2.87 14.39
N TYR A 34 -24.23 -2.43 13.26
CA TYR A 34 -24.44 -1.10 12.70
C TYR A 34 -25.13 -1.17 11.34
N ASP A 35 -26.16 -0.32 11.12
CA ASP A 35 -26.82 -0.18 9.82
C ASP A 35 -26.08 0.77 8.88
N TYR A 36 -25.24 1.66 9.43
CA TYR A 36 -24.50 2.69 8.70
C TYR A 36 -23.01 2.49 8.95
N ILE A 37 -22.23 2.39 7.89
CA ILE A 37 -20.79 2.15 7.93
C ILE A 37 -20.09 3.13 7.00
N ALA A 38 -19.01 3.76 7.46
CA ALA A 38 -18.15 4.62 6.66
C ALA A 38 -16.71 4.06 6.64
N ILE A 39 -16.14 3.94 5.45
CA ILE A 39 -14.85 3.27 5.25
C ILE A 39 -13.81 4.28 4.78
N TYR A 40 -12.72 4.38 5.51
CA TYR A 40 -11.64 5.35 5.34
C TYR A 40 -10.32 4.67 5.01
N ARG A 41 -9.36 5.44 4.52
CA ARG A 41 -7.99 5.08 4.20
C ARG A 41 -7.04 6.26 4.38
N HIS A 42 -5.75 6.06 4.09
CA HIS A 42 -4.77 7.14 4.19
C HIS A 42 -4.79 8.13 3.01
N VAL A 43 -4.25 9.33 3.24
CA VAL A 43 -3.98 10.35 2.21
C VAL A 43 -2.99 9.85 1.16
N ASN A 44 -3.12 10.31 -0.08
CA ASN A 44 -2.32 9.85 -1.23
C ASN A 44 -2.34 8.33 -1.36
N PRO A 45 -3.53 7.75 -1.57
CA PRO A 45 -3.74 6.31 -1.53
C PRO A 45 -2.94 5.59 -2.63
N ASP A 46 -2.47 4.41 -2.28
CA ASP A 46 -1.86 3.46 -3.19
C ASP A 46 -2.84 2.32 -3.55
N PHE A 47 -2.31 1.25 -4.14
CA PHE A 47 -3.13 0.11 -4.54
C PHE A 47 -3.69 -0.65 -3.33
N ASP A 48 -2.99 -0.71 -2.20
CA ASP A 48 -3.48 -1.41 -1.01
C ASP A 48 -4.55 -0.60 -0.29
N ALA A 49 -4.36 0.70 -0.15
CA ALA A 49 -5.35 1.59 0.46
C ALA A 49 -6.70 1.53 -0.28
N PHE A 50 -6.72 1.64 -1.61
CA PHE A 50 -7.95 1.47 -2.39
C PHE A 50 -8.44 0.01 -2.41
N GLY A 51 -7.53 -0.95 -2.55
CA GLY A 51 -7.88 -2.36 -2.64
C GLY A 51 -8.58 -2.87 -1.39
N SER A 52 -8.03 -2.57 -0.22
CA SER A 52 -8.62 -2.92 1.07
C SER A 52 -9.94 -2.19 1.32
N GLN A 53 -10.01 -0.87 1.00
CA GLN A 53 -11.22 -0.07 1.16
C GLN A 53 -12.37 -0.57 0.29
N LEU A 54 -12.15 -0.75 -1.01
CA LEU A 54 -13.18 -1.20 -1.94
C LEU A 54 -13.50 -2.68 -1.77
N GLY A 55 -12.52 -3.49 -1.37
CA GLY A 55 -12.73 -4.90 -1.08
C GLY A 55 -13.64 -5.13 0.13
N ILE A 56 -13.40 -4.44 1.25
CA ILE A 56 -14.27 -4.57 2.43
C ILE A 56 -15.65 -3.93 2.19
N TYR A 57 -15.73 -2.83 1.41
CA TYR A 57 -16.99 -2.24 0.98
C TYR A 57 -17.84 -3.28 0.24
N ASP A 58 -17.29 -3.89 -0.80
CA ASP A 58 -17.99 -4.92 -1.59
C ASP A 58 -18.40 -6.11 -0.72
N MET A 59 -17.50 -6.59 0.13
CA MET A 59 -17.77 -7.70 1.04
C MET A 59 -18.95 -7.39 1.97
N ILE A 60 -19.02 -6.20 2.55
CA ILE A 60 -20.12 -5.79 3.42
C ILE A 60 -21.42 -5.66 2.60
N LYS A 61 -21.39 -5.02 1.45
CA LYS A 61 -22.58 -4.83 0.58
C LYS A 61 -23.12 -6.15 0.06
N THR A 62 -22.22 -7.08 -0.30
CA THR A 62 -22.62 -8.41 -0.81
C THR A 62 -23.17 -9.29 0.30
N THR A 63 -22.64 -9.20 1.52
CA THR A 63 -23.09 -9.99 2.67
C THR A 63 -24.36 -9.40 3.30
N TYR A 64 -24.42 -8.08 3.43
CA TYR A 64 -25.48 -7.33 4.13
C TYR A 64 -26.06 -6.24 3.23
N PRO A 65 -26.82 -6.56 2.17
CA PRO A 65 -27.24 -5.60 1.13
C PRO A 65 -28.09 -4.42 1.63
N ASN A 66 -28.73 -4.57 2.78
CA ASN A 66 -29.57 -3.52 3.37
C ASN A 66 -28.77 -2.45 4.14
N LYS A 67 -27.50 -2.72 4.48
CA LYS A 67 -26.66 -1.74 5.17
C LYS A 67 -26.30 -0.58 4.24
N LYS A 68 -26.25 0.62 4.81
CA LYS A 68 -25.74 1.82 4.13
C LYS A 68 -24.25 1.92 4.37
N VAL A 69 -23.48 1.74 3.32
CA VAL A 69 -22.01 1.75 3.37
C VAL A 69 -21.51 2.87 2.48
N TYR A 70 -20.60 3.67 2.99
CA TYR A 70 -19.99 4.81 2.32
C TYR A 70 -18.49 4.59 2.19
N VAL A 71 -17.94 5.00 1.06
CA VAL A 71 -16.49 5.04 0.82
C VAL A 71 -16.05 6.50 0.93
N CYS A 72 -15.12 6.79 1.86
CA CYS A 72 -14.74 8.15 2.23
C CYS A 72 -13.30 8.44 1.80
N GLY A 73 -13.02 9.72 1.49
CA GLY A 73 -11.69 10.21 1.09
C GLY A 73 -11.68 10.84 -0.30
N ASP A 74 -10.49 11.24 -0.77
CA ASP A 74 -10.30 11.87 -2.08
C ASP A 74 -10.17 10.84 -3.20
N PHE A 75 -11.06 10.87 -4.19
CA PHE A 75 -11.06 10.00 -5.36
C PHE A 75 -10.43 10.64 -6.61
N SER A 76 -9.70 11.74 -6.47
CA SER A 76 -9.00 12.40 -7.59
C SER A 76 -7.80 11.61 -8.13
N SER A 77 -7.36 10.55 -7.43
CA SER A 77 -6.26 9.70 -7.86
C SER A 77 -6.62 8.89 -9.10
N GLU A 78 -5.75 8.90 -10.12
CA GLU A 78 -5.88 8.03 -11.31
C GLU A 78 -5.90 6.54 -10.96
N LEU A 79 -5.47 6.16 -9.76
CA LEU A 79 -5.48 4.76 -9.31
C LEU A 79 -6.89 4.22 -9.14
N VAL A 80 -7.85 5.06 -8.78
CA VAL A 80 -9.25 4.62 -8.62
C VAL A 80 -9.83 4.04 -9.90
N GLU A 81 -9.42 4.55 -11.07
CA GLU A 81 -9.83 4.04 -12.39
C GLU A 81 -9.39 2.59 -12.65
N LYS A 82 -8.45 2.05 -11.86
CA LYS A 82 -8.00 0.66 -11.97
C LYS A 82 -8.97 -0.34 -11.35
N TYR A 83 -9.93 0.14 -10.56
CA TYR A 83 -10.93 -0.68 -9.86
C TYR A 83 -12.25 -0.72 -10.62
N THR A 84 -12.98 -1.81 -10.44
CA THR A 84 -14.31 -2.03 -11.06
C THR A 84 -15.43 -2.09 -10.04
N VAL A 85 -15.12 -1.95 -8.77
CA VAL A 85 -16.12 -1.91 -7.72
C VAL A 85 -16.92 -0.61 -7.87
N ASP A 86 -18.21 -0.76 -8.06
CA ASP A 86 -19.15 0.36 -8.02
C ASP A 86 -19.47 0.68 -6.55
N PHE A 87 -19.20 1.91 -6.11
CA PHE A 87 -19.26 2.27 -4.71
C PHE A 87 -20.02 3.59 -4.50
N ASN A 88 -20.50 3.78 -3.26
CA ASN A 88 -21.19 4.98 -2.84
C ASN A 88 -20.22 5.94 -2.14
N ASP A 89 -19.95 7.07 -2.77
CA ASP A 89 -19.15 8.20 -2.27
C ASP A 89 -19.99 9.39 -1.80
N ASP A 90 -21.31 9.19 -1.62
CA ASP A 90 -22.21 10.21 -1.08
C ASP A 90 -21.74 10.70 0.30
N ALA A 91 -22.11 11.91 0.66
CA ALA A 91 -21.84 12.47 1.97
C ALA A 91 -22.50 11.63 3.08
N VAL A 92 -21.69 11.26 4.09
CA VAL A 92 -22.16 10.47 5.23
C VAL A 92 -23.13 11.28 6.09
N ASP A 93 -24.30 10.71 6.38
CA ASP A 93 -25.28 11.32 7.30
C ASP A 93 -24.96 10.96 8.76
N TYR A 94 -24.17 11.79 9.41
CA TYR A 94 -23.75 11.65 10.81
C TYR A 94 -24.87 11.92 11.85
N ASN A 95 -26.11 12.09 11.45
CA ASN A 95 -27.24 12.03 12.40
C ASN A 95 -27.55 10.59 12.84
N ASN A 96 -27.01 9.61 12.14
CA ASN A 96 -27.09 8.19 12.49
C ASN A 96 -25.85 7.75 13.30
N GLU A 97 -25.94 6.61 13.97
CA GLU A 97 -24.79 5.97 14.58
C GLU A 97 -23.98 5.25 13.49
N ILE A 98 -22.76 5.74 13.24
CA ILE A 98 -21.88 5.26 12.17
C ILE A 98 -20.75 4.43 12.76
N LEU A 99 -20.51 3.26 12.19
CA LEU A 99 -19.27 2.52 12.39
C LEU A 99 -18.22 3.01 11.37
N GLY A 100 -17.09 3.54 11.85
CA GLY A 100 -15.93 3.84 11.02
C GLY A 100 -15.05 2.60 10.85
N ILE A 101 -14.61 2.31 9.62
CA ILE A 101 -13.57 1.31 9.35
C ILE A 101 -12.44 2.01 8.65
N VAL A 102 -11.26 2.04 9.27
CA VAL A 102 -10.07 2.69 8.71
C VAL A 102 -9.06 1.63 8.28
N LEU A 103 -8.73 1.64 6.99
CA LEU A 103 -7.85 0.66 6.36
C LEU A 103 -6.48 1.27 6.10
N ASP A 104 -5.43 0.44 6.21
CA ASP A 104 -4.09 0.73 5.73
C ASP A 104 -3.53 2.09 6.20
N THR A 105 -3.77 2.42 7.47
CA THR A 105 -3.39 3.74 7.99
C THR A 105 -2.71 3.62 9.34
N ALA A 106 -1.38 3.81 9.35
CA ALA A 106 -0.53 3.61 10.53
C ALA A 106 -0.89 4.55 11.69
N ASN A 107 -1.21 5.81 11.41
CA ASN A 107 -1.51 6.86 12.39
C ASN A 107 -2.64 7.76 11.91
N ARG A 108 -3.38 8.33 12.86
CA ARG A 108 -4.61 9.10 12.60
C ARG A 108 -4.40 10.35 11.76
N GLU A 109 -3.23 10.97 11.80
CA GLU A 109 -2.91 12.17 11.03
C GLU A 109 -2.84 11.90 9.52
N ARG A 110 -2.77 10.63 9.14
CA ARG A 110 -2.77 10.21 7.74
C ARG A 110 -4.14 9.79 7.21
N ILE A 111 -5.17 9.75 8.02
CA ILE A 111 -6.52 9.45 7.54
C ILE A 111 -6.96 10.57 6.58
N ASP A 112 -7.44 10.19 5.39
CA ASP A 112 -7.70 11.14 4.29
C ASP A 112 -8.90 12.06 4.55
N ASP A 113 -9.87 11.62 5.36
CA ASP A 113 -11.08 12.38 5.67
C ASP A 113 -11.24 12.49 7.19
N ASP A 114 -11.08 13.71 7.71
CA ASP A 114 -11.20 14.02 9.14
C ASP A 114 -12.59 13.74 9.73
N SER A 115 -13.61 13.51 8.89
CA SER A 115 -14.97 13.21 9.36
C SER A 115 -15.05 11.86 10.10
N TYR A 116 -14.04 11.01 10.03
CA TYR A 116 -13.96 9.76 10.80
C TYR A 116 -14.16 9.98 12.31
N ILE A 117 -13.76 11.13 12.85
CA ILE A 117 -13.92 11.47 14.27
C ILE A 117 -15.39 11.56 14.71
N LYS A 118 -16.33 11.64 13.77
CA LYS A 118 -17.78 11.68 14.02
C LYS A 118 -18.38 10.28 14.13
N CYS A 119 -17.62 9.24 13.79
CA CYS A 119 -18.06 7.86 13.92
C CYS A 119 -18.27 7.51 15.40
N LYS A 120 -19.25 6.68 15.67
CA LYS A 120 -19.58 6.21 17.05
C LYS A 120 -18.51 5.29 17.61
N GLU A 121 -18.00 4.41 16.76
CA GLU A 121 -16.90 3.48 17.03
C GLU A 121 -16.04 3.37 15.79
N ILE A 122 -14.77 3.03 15.97
CA ILE A 122 -13.78 2.89 14.91
C ILE A 122 -13.13 1.51 14.98
N ILE A 123 -13.11 0.81 13.86
CA ILE A 123 -12.27 -0.36 13.61
C ILE A 123 -11.07 0.09 12.80
N LYS A 124 -9.86 -0.20 13.26
CA LYS A 124 -8.62 -0.07 12.48
C LYS A 124 -8.21 -1.44 11.95
N ILE A 125 -7.92 -1.54 10.64
CA ILE A 125 -7.35 -2.74 10.01
C ILE A 125 -6.08 -2.31 9.27
N ASP A 126 -4.91 -2.70 9.78
CA ASP A 126 -3.64 -2.15 9.34
C ASP A 126 -2.49 -3.16 9.42
N HIS A 127 -1.57 -3.10 8.46
CA HIS A 127 -0.39 -3.95 8.41
C HIS A 127 0.94 -3.22 8.66
N HIS A 128 0.88 -1.94 8.95
CA HIS A 128 2.08 -1.16 9.28
C HIS A 128 2.63 -1.51 10.67
N ILE A 129 3.90 -1.11 10.91
CA ILE A 129 4.45 -1.14 12.27
C ILE A 129 3.55 -0.27 13.16
N VAL A 130 3.11 -0.83 14.28
CA VAL A 130 2.18 -0.17 15.19
C VAL A 130 2.81 1.07 15.80
N VAL A 131 2.22 2.22 15.54
CA VAL A 131 2.62 3.52 16.09
C VAL A 131 1.48 4.24 16.80
N ASP A 132 0.22 4.02 16.38
CA ASP A 132 -0.98 4.63 16.93
C ASP A 132 -2.18 3.68 16.79
N SER A 133 -2.57 3.02 17.88
CA SER A 133 -3.76 2.15 17.93
C SER A 133 -4.99 2.99 18.27
N TYR A 134 -5.46 3.79 17.31
CA TYR A 134 -6.53 4.78 17.50
C TYR A 134 -7.96 4.21 17.37
N GLY A 135 -8.14 2.98 16.96
CA GLY A 135 -9.45 2.32 16.87
C GLY A 135 -9.96 1.86 18.24
N ASP A 136 -11.29 1.80 18.38
CA ASP A 136 -11.92 1.08 19.51
C ASP A 136 -11.67 -0.43 19.41
N LEU A 137 -11.51 -0.92 18.17
CA LEU A 137 -11.03 -2.26 17.83
C LEU A 137 -9.89 -2.14 16.82
N ASN A 138 -8.71 -2.69 17.14
CA ASN A 138 -7.52 -2.62 16.29
C ASN A 138 -7.13 -4.03 15.83
N TYR A 139 -7.24 -4.28 14.52
CA TYR A 139 -6.70 -5.47 13.86
C TYR A 139 -5.40 -5.08 13.16
N GLU A 140 -4.31 -5.21 13.87
CA GLU A 140 -2.97 -4.79 13.45
C GLU A 140 -2.06 -6.01 13.35
N ASP A 141 -1.54 -6.30 12.15
CA ASP A 141 -0.55 -7.36 11.92
C ASP A 141 0.56 -6.87 10.97
N SER A 142 1.66 -6.41 11.55
CA SER A 142 2.82 -5.93 10.78
C SER A 142 3.60 -7.05 10.05
N THR A 143 3.18 -8.29 10.19
CA THR A 143 3.74 -9.42 9.42
C THR A 143 2.89 -9.76 8.20
N ALA A 144 1.69 -9.20 8.08
CA ALA A 144 0.88 -9.31 6.87
C ALA A 144 1.51 -8.52 5.72
N SER A 145 1.32 -8.98 4.50
CA SER A 145 1.90 -8.33 3.32
C SER A 145 1.20 -7.04 2.92
N SER A 146 -0.07 -6.87 3.35
CA SER A 146 -0.93 -5.75 3.00
C SER A 146 -2.20 -5.73 3.86
N ALA A 147 -2.89 -4.59 3.97
CA ALA A 147 -4.20 -4.48 4.59
C ALA A 147 -5.25 -5.27 3.77
N SER A 148 -5.11 -5.32 2.45
CA SER A 148 -5.93 -6.17 1.57
C SER A 148 -5.79 -7.65 1.90
N GLN A 149 -4.60 -8.12 2.31
CA GLN A 149 -4.42 -9.48 2.82
C GLN A 149 -5.25 -9.70 4.09
N LEU A 150 -5.25 -8.77 5.04
CA LEU A 150 -6.01 -8.89 6.29
C LEU A 150 -7.52 -8.95 6.01
N VAL A 151 -8.04 -8.10 5.11
CA VAL A 151 -9.45 -8.16 4.69
C VAL A 151 -9.77 -9.48 3.98
N ALA A 152 -8.89 -9.97 3.10
CA ALA A 152 -9.07 -11.26 2.44
C ALA A 152 -8.99 -12.44 3.42
N GLN A 153 -8.22 -12.30 4.50
CA GLN A 153 -8.17 -13.29 5.60
C GLN A 153 -9.51 -13.35 6.33
N LEU A 154 -10.13 -12.20 6.66
CA LEU A 154 -11.48 -12.16 7.23
C LEU A 154 -12.48 -12.92 6.35
N PHE A 155 -12.44 -12.70 5.03
CA PHE A 155 -13.30 -13.41 4.08
C PHE A 155 -13.03 -14.93 4.08
N LYS A 156 -11.75 -15.32 4.05
CA LYS A 156 -11.35 -16.75 4.01
C LYS A 156 -11.81 -17.51 5.25
N ASP A 157 -11.69 -16.90 6.43
CA ASP A 157 -11.89 -17.57 7.70
C ASP A 157 -13.35 -17.54 8.19
N ASN A 158 -14.22 -16.78 7.50
CA ASN A 158 -15.60 -16.61 7.90
C ASN A 158 -16.60 -16.96 6.78
N SER A 159 -17.23 -18.12 6.90
CA SER A 159 -18.19 -18.65 5.92
C SER A 159 -19.46 -17.80 5.72
N VAL A 160 -19.75 -16.87 6.64
CA VAL A 160 -20.88 -15.94 6.54
C VAL A 160 -20.61 -14.86 5.50
N LEU A 161 -19.35 -14.42 5.37
CA LEU A 161 -18.96 -13.35 4.49
C LEU A 161 -19.01 -13.76 3.02
N LYS A 162 -19.50 -12.86 2.18
CA LYS A 162 -19.57 -13.01 0.73
C LYS A 162 -18.85 -11.84 0.09
N ILE A 163 -18.24 -12.09 -1.04
CA ILE A 163 -17.56 -11.06 -1.84
C ILE A 163 -17.91 -11.29 -3.31
N SER A 164 -18.07 -10.22 -4.06
CA SER A 164 -18.24 -10.30 -5.50
C SER A 164 -16.90 -10.55 -6.21
N ARG A 165 -16.95 -10.84 -7.52
CA ARG A 165 -15.75 -10.91 -8.35
C ARG A 165 -14.96 -9.60 -8.31
N ASP A 166 -15.65 -8.45 -8.35
CA ASP A 166 -15.01 -7.14 -8.38
C ASP A 166 -14.37 -6.78 -7.04
N GLY A 167 -15.04 -7.07 -5.91
CA GLY A 167 -14.44 -6.93 -4.58
C GLY A 167 -13.21 -7.81 -4.38
N ALA A 168 -13.28 -9.08 -4.83
CA ALA A 168 -12.14 -9.98 -4.81
C ALA A 168 -10.98 -9.49 -5.69
N ALA A 169 -11.29 -8.90 -6.87
CA ALA A 169 -10.29 -8.28 -7.73
C ALA A 169 -9.65 -7.06 -7.08
N ALA A 170 -10.41 -6.25 -6.33
CA ALA A 170 -9.89 -5.11 -5.59
C ALA A 170 -8.89 -5.56 -4.51
N LEU A 171 -9.23 -6.56 -3.69
CA LEU A 171 -8.30 -7.11 -2.70
C LEU A 171 -7.04 -7.71 -3.35
N TYR A 172 -7.21 -8.46 -4.44
CA TYR A 172 -6.06 -9.04 -5.15
C TYR A 172 -5.15 -7.96 -5.71
N LEU A 173 -5.71 -6.86 -6.22
CA LEU A 173 -4.99 -5.71 -6.75
C LEU A 173 -4.16 -5.02 -5.64
N GLY A 174 -4.72 -4.82 -4.45
CA GLY A 174 -4.00 -4.32 -3.29
C GLY A 174 -2.83 -5.23 -2.89
N ILE A 175 -3.07 -6.54 -2.77
CA ILE A 175 -2.02 -7.52 -2.43
C ILE A 175 -0.85 -7.46 -3.44
N ILE A 176 -1.11 -7.46 -4.75
CA ILE A 176 -0.04 -7.42 -5.75
C ILE A 176 0.68 -6.07 -5.80
N GLY A 177 0.01 -4.98 -5.41
CA GLY A 177 0.62 -3.66 -5.25
C GLY A 177 1.71 -3.69 -4.17
N ASP A 178 1.36 -4.08 -2.97
CA ASP A 178 2.22 -4.05 -1.79
C ASP A 178 3.26 -5.17 -1.72
N THR A 179 3.02 -6.26 -2.45
CA THR A 179 3.99 -7.35 -2.57
C THR A 179 4.90 -7.24 -3.78
N SER A 180 4.75 -6.19 -4.60
CA SER A 180 5.39 -6.12 -5.93
C SER A 180 5.25 -7.45 -6.69
N ARG A 181 4.01 -7.94 -6.83
CA ARG A 181 3.69 -9.21 -7.50
C ARG A 181 4.24 -10.43 -6.78
N PHE A 182 4.11 -10.46 -5.46
CA PHE A 182 4.61 -11.54 -4.59
C PHE A 182 6.15 -11.66 -4.54
N LEU A 183 6.88 -10.58 -4.84
CA LEU A 183 8.35 -10.59 -4.87
C LEU A 183 8.98 -10.01 -3.60
N PHE A 184 8.22 -9.31 -2.76
CA PHE A 184 8.75 -8.74 -1.51
C PHE A 184 8.81 -9.79 -0.39
N LYS A 185 9.68 -9.56 0.59
CA LYS A 185 9.88 -10.43 1.75
C LYS A 185 8.63 -10.56 2.65
N SER A 186 7.72 -9.60 2.59
CA SER A 186 6.43 -9.64 3.27
C SER A 186 5.49 -10.73 2.73
N THR A 187 5.76 -11.26 1.54
CA THR A 187 5.00 -12.36 0.94
C THR A 187 5.30 -13.66 1.66
N ASP A 188 4.28 -14.26 2.27
CA ASP A 188 4.37 -15.54 2.98
C ASP A 188 3.30 -16.53 2.50
N ALA A 189 3.17 -17.67 3.17
CA ALA A 189 2.18 -18.69 2.83
C ALA A 189 0.74 -18.15 2.94
N ARG A 190 0.45 -17.29 3.92
CA ARG A 190 -0.88 -16.69 4.13
C ARG A 190 -1.28 -15.81 2.94
N THR A 191 -0.31 -15.06 2.38
CA THR A 191 -0.51 -14.25 1.18
C THR A 191 -0.99 -15.10 0.00
N PHE A 192 -0.37 -16.25 -0.24
CA PHE A 192 -0.78 -17.17 -1.29
C PHE A 192 -2.10 -17.89 -0.98
N GLU A 193 -2.38 -18.21 0.27
CA GLU A 193 -3.65 -18.79 0.67
C GLU A 193 -4.83 -17.87 0.37
N VAL A 194 -4.74 -16.59 0.75
CA VAL A 194 -5.80 -15.61 0.46
C VAL A 194 -5.89 -15.34 -1.04
N ALA A 195 -4.77 -15.22 -1.75
CA ALA A 195 -4.75 -15.08 -3.20
C ALA A 195 -5.48 -16.27 -3.87
N SER A 196 -5.24 -17.50 -3.40
CA SER A 196 -5.94 -18.70 -3.90
C SER A 196 -7.45 -18.63 -3.67
N VAL A 197 -7.89 -18.12 -2.51
CA VAL A 197 -9.33 -17.97 -2.21
C VAL A 197 -9.95 -16.90 -3.11
N LEU A 198 -9.29 -15.77 -3.32
CA LEU A 198 -9.75 -14.72 -4.22
C LEU A 198 -9.85 -15.22 -5.66
N LEU A 199 -8.89 -16.03 -6.13
CA LEU A 199 -8.95 -16.65 -7.47
C LEU A 199 -10.16 -17.54 -7.67
N LYS A 200 -10.65 -18.22 -6.63
CA LYS A 200 -11.84 -19.09 -6.70
C LYS A 200 -13.13 -18.31 -6.97
N THR A 201 -13.14 -16.99 -6.79
CA THR A 201 -14.27 -16.13 -7.16
C THR A 201 -14.38 -15.89 -8.67
N GLY A 202 -13.36 -16.33 -9.45
CA GLY A 202 -13.33 -16.19 -10.90
C GLY A 202 -12.74 -14.86 -11.39
N ILE A 203 -11.91 -14.19 -10.57
CA ILE A 203 -11.15 -13.02 -11.03
C ILE A 203 -10.20 -13.40 -12.17
N ASP A 204 -10.02 -12.48 -13.11
CA ASP A 204 -9.04 -12.60 -14.20
C ASP A 204 -7.75 -11.88 -13.80
N ILE A 205 -6.75 -12.64 -13.41
CA ILE A 205 -5.45 -12.09 -13.00
C ILE A 205 -4.75 -11.38 -14.15
N VAL A 206 -4.90 -11.85 -15.40
CA VAL A 206 -4.28 -11.19 -16.57
C VAL A 206 -4.89 -9.81 -16.77
N GLU A 207 -6.21 -9.70 -16.64
CA GLU A 207 -6.89 -8.41 -16.71
C GLU A 207 -6.40 -7.47 -15.59
N ILE A 208 -6.31 -7.94 -14.33
CA ILE A 208 -5.83 -7.16 -13.20
C ILE A 208 -4.38 -6.69 -13.43
N TYR A 209 -3.49 -7.58 -13.86
CA TYR A 209 -2.10 -7.21 -14.17
C TYR A 209 -2.03 -6.19 -15.32
N ASN A 210 -2.85 -6.32 -16.35
CA ASN A 210 -2.91 -5.37 -17.46
C ASN A 210 -3.34 -3.97 -16.97
N ARG A 211 -4.26 -3.86 -16.05
CA ARG A 211 -4.69 -2.57 -15.46
C ARG A 211 -3.55 -1.82 -14.78
N ILE A 212 -2.63 -2.55 -14.11
CA ILE A 212 -1.53 -1.93 -13.36
C ILE A 212 -0.28 -1.74 -14.22
N TYR A 213 0.09 -2.76 -15.01
CA TYR A 213 1.44 -2.86 -15.56
C TYR A 213 1.54 -2.61 -17.06
N LEU A 214 0.41 -2.44 -17.77
CA LEU A 214 0.48 -2.01 -19.17
C LEU A 214 1.06 -0.59 -19.24
N LYS A 215 2.11 -0.46 -20.03
CA LYS A 215 2.78 0.81 -20.29
C LYS A 215 2.30 1.38 -21.63
N LYS A 216 2.21 2.69 -21.72
CA LYS A 216 1.95 3.38 -22.99
C LYS A 216 3.21 3.31 -23.87
N ALA A 217 3.06 3.15 -25.18
CA ALA A 217 4.21 3.09 -26.10
C ALA A 217 5.13 4.32 -25.98
N LYS A 218 4.57 5.50 -25.67
CA LYS A 218 5.35 6.72 -25.42
C LYS A 218 6.28 6.61 -24.22
N ASP A 219 6.00 5.75 -23.24
CA ASP A 219 6.85 5.54 -22.07
C ASP A 219 8.18 4.85 -22.46
N LEU A 220 8.25 4.21 -23.63
CA LEU A 220 9.51 3.68 -24.17
C LEU A 220 10.51 4.80 -24.48
N GLU A 221 10.06 5.97 -24.90
CA GLU A 221 10.96 7.12 -25.14
C GLU A 221 11.52 7.66 -23.83
N VAL A 222 10.72 7.66 -22.74
CA VAL A 222 11.20 8.00 -21.39
C VAL A 222 12.24 6.98 -20.93
N ASN A 223 11.95 5.69 -21.09
CA ASN A 223 12.88 4.62 -20.74
C ASN A 223 14.20 4.76 -21.51
N LYS A 224 14.15 5.02 -22.83
CA LYS A 224 15.31 5.24 -23.66
C LYS A 224 16.13 6.46 -23.19
N PHE A 225 15.44 7.56 -22.85
CA PHE A 225 16.10 8.75 -22.30
C PHE A 225 16.84 8.41 -21.00
N ILE A 226 16.17 7.72 -20.06
CA ILE A 226 16.77 7.32 -18.78
C ILE A 226 17.98 6.43 -19.00
N LEU A 227 17.86 5.37 -19.82
CA LEU A 227 18.95 4.43 -20.10
C LEU A 227 20.16 5.08 -20.79
N ASN A 228 19.95 6.16 -21.54
CA ASN A 228 21.03 6.92 -22.17
C ASN A 228 21.69 7.92 -21.21
N ASN A 229 21.05 8.30 -20.10
CA ASN A 229 21.48 9.42 -19.25
C ASN A 229 21.63 9.05 -17.77
N TYR A 230 21.34 7.81 -17.35
CA TYR A 230 21.55 7.40 -15.97
C TYR A 230 23.03 7.39 -15.62
N LYS A 231 23.30 7.51 -14.33
CA LYS A 231 24.64 7.42 -13.76
C LYS A 231 24.73 6.22 -12.84
N PHE A 232 25.93 5.65 -12.74
CA PHE A 232 26.24 4.56 -11.82
C PHE A 232 27.49 4.92 -11.05
N ASP A 233 27.42 4.80 -9.72
CA ASP A 233 28.55 5.12 -8.84
C ASP A 233 28.44 4.31 -7.52
N GLY A 234 29.43 3.46 -7.25
CA GLY A 234 29.58 2.74 -5.98
C GLY A 234 28.38 1.86 -5.59
N GLY A 235 27.72 1.18 -6.53
CA GLY A 235 26.53 0.35 -6.28
C GLY A 235 25.22 1.10 -6.35
N ILE A 236 25.25 2.41 -6.66
CA ILE A 236 24.10 3.27 -6.79
C ILE A 236 23.87 3.66 -8.24
N ALA A 237 22.68 3.37 -8.78
CA ALA A 237 22.27 3.81 -10.10
C ALA A 237 21.22 4.93 -9.97
N TYR A 238 21.33 6.00 -10.75
CA TYR A 238 20.36 7.08 -10.66
C TYR A 238 20.22 7.87 -11.96
N TYR A 239 19.04 8.44 -12.17
CA TYR A 239 18.81 9.39 -13.24
C TYR A 239 18.29 10.72 -12.70
N VAL A 240 18.49 11.77 -13.48
CA VAL A 240 18.03 13.13 -13.16
C VAL A 240 17.14 13.62 -14.30
N LEU A 241 15.89 13.98 -13.97
CA LEU A 241 14.94 14.61 -14.88
C LEU A 241 14.76 16.06 -14.47
N LYS A 242 15.25 16.97 -15.31
CA LYS A 242 15.01 18.41 -15.17
C LYS A 242 13.65 18.78 -15.76
N ASP A 243 13.10 19.91 -15.40
CA ASP A 243 11.82 20.41 -15.92
C ASP A 243 11.81 20.46 -17.47
N LYS A 244 12.92 20.88 -18.09
CA LYS A 244 13.09 20.83 -19.54
C LYS A 244 12.99 19.41 -20.13
N ASP A 245 13.50 18.41 -19.40
CA ASP A 245 13.48 17.01 -19.84
C ASP A 245 12.05 16.45 -19.73
N LEU A 246 11.37 16.74 -18.62
CA LEU A 246 9.96 16.39 -18.40
C LEU A 246 9.08 16.96 -19.51
N LYS A 247 9.25 18.24 -19.86
CA LYS A 247 8.54 18.92 -20.95
C LYS A 247 8.81 18.26 -22.30
N SER A 248 10.08 17.97 -22.61
CA SER A 248 10.47 17.35 -23.88
C SER A 248 9.93 15.92 -24.04
N LEU A 249 9.82 15.18 -22.93
CA LEU A 249 9.30 13.81 -22.89
C LEU A 249 7.76 13.77 -22.78
N GLY A 250 7.11 14.91 -22.55
CA GLY A 250 5.66 15.03 -22.42
C GLY A 250 5.11 14.27 -21.20
N ILE A 251 5.85 14.26 -20.09
CA ILE A 251 5.43 13.67 -18.83
C ILE A 251 5.33 14.74 -17.74
N SER A 252 4.40 14.54 -16.80
CA SER A 252 4.31 15.41 -15.63
C SER A 252 5.42 15.12 -14.63
N ARG A 253 5.66 16.06 -13.74
CA ARG A 253 6.62 15.95 -12.64
C ARG A 253 6.34 14.74 -11.75
N GLU A 254 5.06 14.49 -11.44
CA GLU A 254 4.60 13.40 -10.60
C GLU A 254 5.02 12.06 -11.18
N ARG A 255 4.97 11.93 -12.49
CA ARG A 255 5.36 10.73 -13.21
C ARG A 255 6.89 10.50 -13.29
N GLY A 256 7.70 11.46 -12.86
CA GLY A 256 9.15 11.31 -12.91
C GLY A 256 9.69 10.09 -12.14
N SER A 257 9.01 9.68 -11.08
CA SER A 257 9.36 8.51 -10.26
C SER A 257 8.81 7.18 -10.77
N ASP A 258 7.80 7.19 -11.67
CA ASP A 258 7.16 5.95 -12.18
C ASP A 258 8.17 5.03 -12.89
N PHE A 259 9.24 5.61 -13.38
CA PHE A 259 10.27 4.91 -14.15
C PHE A 259 11.45 4.44 -13.30
N VAL A 260 11.46 4.67 -11.97
CA VAL A 260 12.61 4.35 -11.11
C VAL A 260 13.03 2.89 -11.22
N ASN A 261 12.08 1.98 -11.37
CA ASN A 261 12.34 0.56 -11.46
C ASN A 261 12.91 0.08 -12.81
N ILE A 262 13.15 0.97 -13.79
CA ILE A 262 13.90 0.59 -15.00
C ILE A 262 15.35 0.23 -14.66
N LEU A 263 15.87 0.76 -13.55
CA LEU A 263 17.20 0.46 -13.02
C LEU A 263 17.21 -0.73 -12.06
N SER A 264 16.05 -1.35 -11.78
CA SER A 264 15.98 -2.51 -10.89
C SER A 264 16.46 -3.80 -11.57
N GLY A 265 16.82 -4.81 -10.75
CA GLY A 265 17.16 -6.15 -11.25
C GLY A 265 18.54 -6.28 -11.90
N ILE A 266 19.38 -5.26 -11.81
CA ILE A 266 20.78 -5.30 -12.24
C ILE A 266 21.65 -5.71 -11.04
N GLU A 267 22.53 -6.69 -11.23
CA GLU A 267 23.31 -7.29 -10.14
C GLU A 267 24.18 -6.28 -9.40
N GLU A 268 24.76 -5.34 -10.12
CA GLU A 268 25.67 -4.32 -9.60
C GLU A 268 24.93 -3.21 -8.84
N TYR A 269 23.59 -3.04 -9.04
CA TYR A 269 22.85 -1.97 -8.43
C TYR A 269 22.22 -2.41 -7.11
N LYS A 270 22.72 -1.88 -6.00
CA LYS A 270 22.21 -2.11 -4.65
C LYS A 270 21.08 -1.16 -4.31
N ILE A 271 21.25 0.10 -4.73
CA ILE A 271 20.28 1.20 -4.55
C ILE A 271 20.08 1.90 -5.90
N TRP A 272 18.84 2.30 -6.20
CA TRP A 272 18.55 3.09 -7.39
C TRP A 272 17.58 4.23 -7.12
N LEU A 273 17.79 5.37 -7.82
CA LEU A 273 17.07 6.60 -7.55
C LEU A 273 16.51 7.23 -8.83
N ALA A 274 15.34 7.87 -8.65
CA ALA A 274 14.81 8.87 -9.55
C ALA A 274 14.94 10.24 -8.89
N VAL A 275 15.61 11.17 -9.55
CA VAL A 275 15.79 12.55 -9.12
C VAL A 275 15.01 13.46 -10.06
N THR A 276 13.95 14.11 -9.59
CA THR A 276 13.03 14.89 -10.44
C THR A 276 12.95 16.33 -9.95
N GLU A 277 13.19 17.28 -10.85
CA GLU A 277 13.06 18.71 -10.57
C GLU A 277 11.60 19.07 -10.30
N ASN A 278 11.38 19.81 -9.22
CA ASN A 278 10.08 20.33 -8.82
C ASN A 278 10.12 21.85 -8.78
N THR A 279 9.86 22.46 -9.92
CA THR A 279 9.89 23.92 -10.09
C THR A 279 8.77 24.65 -9.33
N ALA A 280 7.67 23.97 -8.99
CA ALA A 280 6.57 24.58 -8.25
C ALA A 280 6.96 24.86 -6.79
N ASP A 281 7.70 23.94 -6.16
CA ASP A 281 8.14 24.08 -4.77
C ASP A 281 9.62 24.43 -4.68
N ASN A 282 10.28 24.70 -5.82
CA ASN A 282 11.69 25.01 -5.94
C ASN A 282 12.60 24.01 -5.19
N ASN A 283 12.38 22.72 -5.41
CA ASN A 283 13.14 21.62 -4.80
C ASN A 283 13.32 20.45 -5.77
N TRP A 284 13.99 19.39 -5.32
CA TRP A 284 14.17 18.15 -6.06
C TRP A 284 13.53 17.00 -5.28
N ARG A 285 12.65 16.26 -5.93
CA ARG A 285 12.02 15.04 -5.37
C ARG A 285 12.89 13.85 -5.70
N ILE A 286 13.19 13.05 -4.68
CA ILE A 286 13.99 11.85 -4.82
C ILE A 286 13.13 10.64 -4.47
N SER A 287 13.05 9.68 -5.36
CA SER A 287 12.52 8.36 -5.05
C SER A 287 13.70 7.39 -4.92
N ILE A 288 13.83 6.76 -3.76
CA ILE A 288 14.91 5.84 -3.42
C ILE A 288 14.33 4.43 -3.36
N ARG A 289 15.00 3.50 -4.00
CA ARG A 289 14.68 2.08 -3.95
C ARG A 289 15.95 1.29 -3.66
N SER A 290 15.80 0.20 -2.95
CA SER A 290 16.91 -0.72 -2.71
C SER A 290 16.47 -2.17 -2.84
N ARG A 291 17.43 -3.07 -2.99
CA ARG A 291 17.17 -4.50 -3.04
C ARG A 291 16.97 -5.10 -1.66
N ASP A 292 17.84 -4.75 -0.72
CA ASP A 292 17.95 -5.38 0.61
C ASP A 292 18.51 -4.44 1.70
N ILE A 293 18.74 -3.17 1.38
CA ILE A 293 19.32 -2.16 2.29
C ILE A 293 18.21 -1.23 2.77
N GLU A 294 18.09 -1.03 4.08
CA GLU A 294 17.10 -0.11 4.65
C GLU A 294 17.50 1.34 4.39
N VAL A 295 16.71 2.04 3.56
CA VAL A 295 16.98 3.43 3.13
C VAL A 295 16.11 4.47 3.83
N ASN A 296 15.07 4.05 4.57
CA ASN A 296 14.09 4.95 5.16
C ASN A 296 14.68 5.91 6.21
N LYS A 297 15.60 5.44 7.03
CA LYS A 297 16.29 6.28 8.04
C LYS A 297 17.13 7.36 7.39
N LEU A 298 17.80 7.03 6.27
CA LEU A 298 18.55 8.01 5.51
C LEU A 298 17.63 9.01 4.81
N ALA A 299 16.51 8.53 4.22
CA ALA A 299 15.51 9.40 3.62
C ALA A 299 14.97 10.47 4.59
N GLN A 300 14.78 10.11 5.88
CA GLN A 300 14.35 11.06 6.93
C GLN A 300 15.35 12.20 7.13
N LYS A 301 16.66 11.95 7.00
CA LYS A 301 17.70 13.01 7.09
C LYS A 301 17.58 14.01 5.93
N TYR A 302 16.92 13.63 4.85
CA TYR A 302 16.68 14.45 3.66
C TYR A 302 15.19 14.83 3.50
N ASN A 303 14.53 15.19 4.59
CA ASN A 303 13.14 15.64 4.63
C ASN A 303 12.15 14.68 3.95
N GLY A 304 12.37 13.39 4.14
CA GLY A 304 11.62 12.32 3.52
C GLY A 304 11.15 11.25 4.48
N GLY A 305 10.84 10.06 3.92
CA GLY A 305 10.38 8.89 4.67
C GLY A 305 9.83 7.84 3.74
N GLY A 306 9.27 6.79 4.29
CA GLY A 306 8.68 5.67 3.55
C GLY A 306 9.05 4.32 4.17
N HIS A 307 8.88 3.27 3.37
CA HIS A 307 9.20 1.89 3.78
C HIS A 307 10.71 1.63 3.78
N ALA A 308 11.12 0.56 4.46
CA ALA A 308 12.54 0.20 4.60
C ALA A 308 13.29 0.18 3.25
N LEU A 309 12.71 -0.41 2.20
CA LEU A 309 13.34 -0.57 0.89
C LEU A 309 12.83 0.41 -0.18
N ALA A 310 11.87 1.27 0.14
CA ALA A 310 11.24 2.21 -0.79
C ALA A 310 10.86 3.50 -0.07
N SER A 311 11.62 4.54 -0.27
CA SER A 311 11.46 5.82 0.42
C SER A 311 11.50 7.00 -0.55
N GLY A 312 10.93 8.11 -0.13
CA GLY A 312 11.06 9.41 -0.77
C GLY A 312 11.97 10.34 0.03
N ALA A 313 12.62 11.28 -0.64
CA ALA A 313 13.39 12.34 -0.02
C ALA A 313 13.23 13.65 -0.80
N LYS A 314 13.70 14.76 -0.24
CA LYS A 314 13.72 16.09 -0.90
C LYS A 314 15.08 16.73 -0.74
N LEU A 315 15.56 17.38 -1.80
CA LEU A 315 16.73 18.24 -1.75
C LEU A 315 16.31 19.66 -2.14
N ASP A 316 16.77 20.65 -1.39
CA ASP A 316 16.51 22.05 -1.68
C ASP A 316 17.30 22.52 -2.91
N ASP A 317 18.46 21.90 -3.17
CA ASP A 317 19.31 22.16 -4.33
C ASP A 317 19.90 20.85 -4.88
N ILE A 318 20.04 20.77 -6.22
CA ILE A 318 20.68 19.64 -6.90
C ILE A 318 22.14 19.45 -6.49
N GLU A 319 22.81 20.49 -6.03
CA GLU A 319 24.17 20.43 -5.53
C GLU A 319 24.32 19.58 -4.26
N MET A 320 23.21 19.28 -3.58
CA MET A 320 23.18 18.33 -2.46
C MET A 320 23.20 16.87 -2.91
N LEU A 321 22.91 16.57 -4.19
CA LEU A 321 22.85 15.19 -4.70
C LEU A 321 24.15 14.41 -4.50
N PRO A 322 25.37 14.97 -4.75
CA PRO A 322 26.60 14.25 -4.46
C PRO A 322 26.73 13.81 -3.01
N LYS A 323 26.30 14.65 -2.06
CA LYS A 323 26.31 14.29 -0.63
C LYS A 323 25.35 13.15 -0.32
N LEU A 324 24.14 13.18 -0.88
CA LEU A 324 23.19 12.08 -0.73
C LEU A 324 23.75 10.76 -1.29
N ILE A 325 24.44 10.81 -2.45
CA ILE A 325 25.07 9.62 -3.04
C ILE A 325 26.18 9.08 -2.13
N GLU A 326 27.01 9.94 -1.53
CA GLU A 326 28.04 9.50 -0.57
C GLU A 326 27.43 8.86 0.69
N ASP A 327 26.40 9.49 1.28
CA ASP A 327 25.70 8.94 2.44
C ASP A 327 25.05 7.57 2.12
N LEU A 328 24.55 7.38 0.89
CA LEU A 328 24.03 6.08 0.43
C LEU A 328 25.15 5.03 0.21
N LYS A 329 26.34 5.44 -0.23
CA LYS A 329 27.50 4.54 -0.33
C LYS A 329 27.98 4.10 1.04
N GLU A 330 28.00 5.00 2.02
CA GLU A 330 28.30 4.63 3.41
C GLU A 330 27.36 3.53 3.88
N LEU A 331 26.06 3.70 3.63
CA LEU A 331 25.02 2.72 4.00
C LEU A 331 25.17 1.36 3.30
N ILE A 332 25.73 1.32 2.07
CA ILE A 332 26.03 0.06 1.36
C ILE A 332 27.20 -0.69 2.01
N ASN A 333 28.10 0.03 2.65
CA ASN A 333 29.33 -0.54 3.24
C ASN A 333 29.19 -0.91 4.74
N GLU A 334 28.09 -0.52 5.39
CA GLU A 334 27.72 -0.94 6.75
C GLU A 334 27.18 -2.38 6.76
#